data_a408080388ab443cf06a26d1d8a58cfa
#
_entry.id   a408080388ab443cf06a26d1d8a58cfa
#
_cell.length_a   1.000
_cell.length_b   1.000
_cell.length_c   1.000
_cell.angle_alpha   90.00
_cell.angle_beta   90.00
_cell.angle_gamma   90.00
#
_symmetry.space_group_name_H-M   'P 1'
#
loop_
_entity.id
_entity.type
_entity.pdbx_description
1 polymer ?
#
loop_
_entity_poly.entity_id
_entity_poly.type
_entity_poly.pdbx_seq_one_letter_code
_entity_poly.pdbx_strand_id
1 'polypeptide(L)'
;MNKCLAFLCFCVLLGCEKNKSIDQFQENISSQSMDYATKFNIQEDHLKVIEPWPGAASAIEYKFDKIPERVVVTSTTHLPYLELLGLEDKLVGFVGTNNIYSEKINTKLKSGQIIEVGMHGKINLELLLASQPDLVIAFDLGGESSILDKITEAGIPIVYNSDFLEETALGRAEWIKFFGYIFDELNLADSIFNGIVERYDQLKNLTQNVIERPSVFSGVVYGDTWFLPGGKNWSAQFIKDAGGSYIWGGNISSGWLELSFETVLDRAREARFWIGVASINTRAELMAQDSRYELFEAYQEQRIYNYNRRIGENGGFDFFESAYARPDIVLADLIRILHPELLPNHMNYYFQQIL
;
A
#
# COMPACT_ATOMS: atom_id res chain seq x y z
N MET A 1 -78.10 -15.86 26.18
CA MET A 1 -76.75 -16.50 26.24
C MET A 1 -75.93 -15.83 25.15
N ASN A 2 -75.19 -14.78 25.55
CA ASN A 2 -74.42 -13.95 24.61
C ASN A 2 -73.01 -14.48 24.44
N LYS A 3 -72.60 -14.76 23.24
CA LYS A 3 -71.19 -14.97 22.87
C LYS A 3 -70.61 -13.71 22.28
N CYS A 4 -69.73 -13.04 23.04
CA CYS A 4 -68.88 -11.95 22.55
C CYS A 4 -67.77 -12.53 21.69
N LEU A 5 -67.66 -12.06 20.46
CA LEU A 5 -66.58 -12.32 19.52
C LEU A 5 -65.56 -11.15 19.67
N ALA A 6 -64.39 -11.48 20.22
CA ALA A 6 -63.27 -10.52 20.32
C ALA A 6 -62.52 -10.47 18.98
N PHE A 7 -62.51 -9.31 18.34
CA PHE A 7 -61.72 -9.04 17.14
C PHE A 7 -60.31 -8.61 17.55
N LEU A 8 -59.33 -9.49 17.26
CA LEU A 8 -57.90 -9.21 17.53
C LEU A 8 -57.36 -8.37 16.33
N CYS A 9 -57.11 -7.09 16.56
CA CYS A 9 -56.52 -6.19 15.60
C CYS A 9 -54.98 -6.40 15.57
N PHE A 10 -54.45 -7.01 14.51
CA PHE A 10 -53.00 -7.20 14.31
C PHE A 10 -52.42 -5.93 13.72
N CYS A 11 -51.83 -5.05 14.54
CA CYS A 11 -51.05 -3.92 14.07
C CYS A 11 -49.70 -4.41 13.53
N VAL A 12 -49.55 -4.43 12.21
CA VAL A 12 -48.27 -4.59 11.54
C VAL A 12 -47.50 -3.29 11.74
N LEU A 13 -46.53 -3.31 12.64
CA LEU A 13 -45.52 -2.27 12.76
C LEU A 13 -44.57 -2.38 11.58
N LEU A 14 -44.76 -1.58 10.54
CA LEU A 14 -43.78 -1.27 9.53
C LEU A 14 -42.63 -0.52 10.24
N GLY A 15 -41.54 -1.21 10.49
CA GLY A 15 -40.29 -0.59 10.92
C GLY A 15 -39.79 0.32 9.82
N CYS A 16 -39.89 1.64 10.05
CA CYS A 16 -39.09 2.59 9.29
C CYS A 16 -37.62 2.32 9.63
N GLU A 17 -36.84 1.85 8.67
CA GLU A 17 -35.38 1.99 8.72
C GLU A 17 -35.09 3.48 8.80
N LYS A 18 -34.63 3.93 9.98
CA LYS A 18 -34.09 5.26 10.14
C LYS A 18 -32.83 5.35 9.28
N ASN A 19 -32.87 6.19 8.24
CA ASN A 19 -31.66 6.75 7.67
C ASN A 19 -30.81 7.27 8.84
N LYS A 20 -29.60 6.76 9.00
CA LYS A 20 -28.63 7.30 9.93
C LYS A 20 -28.43 8.76 9.56
N SER A 21 -28.87 9.66 10.40
CA SER A 21 -28.73 11.10 10.20
C SER A 21 -27.26 11.51 10.39
N ILE A 22 -26.86 12.57 9.71
CA ILE A 22 -25.52 13.19 9.75
C ILE A 22 -25.03 13.42 11.19
N ASP A 23 -25.95 13.68 12.13
CA ASP A 23 -25.65 13.91 13.54
C ASP A 23 -25.03 12.67 14.25
N GLN A 24 -25.24 11.44 13.75
CA GLN A 24 -24.61 10.22 14.28
C GLN A 24 -23.21 9.98 13.72
N PHE A 25 -22.86 10.61 12.59
CA PHE A 25 -21.53 10.53 11.99
C PHE A 25 -20.48 11.32 12.82
N GLN A 26 -20.92 12.40 13.50
CA GLN A 26 -20.02 13.32 14.21
C GLN A 26 -19.83 13.03 15.71
N GLU A 27 -20.69 12.23 16.35
CA GLU A 27 -20.67 12.06 17.83
C GLU A 27 -19.50 11.24 18.39
N ASN A 28 -18.69 10.56 17.55
CA ASN A 28 -17.65 9.61 18.03
C ASN A 28 -16.21 9.88 17.56
N ILE A 29 -15.96 10.95 16.81
CA ILE A 29 -14.61 11.25 16.35
C ILE A 29 -13.96 12.29 17.26
N SER A 30 -13.28 11.85 18.32
CA SER A 30 -12.26 12.67 18.97
C SER A 30 -11.10 12.86 17.98
N SER A 31 -10.50 14.07 17.90
CA SER A 31 -9.33 14.34 17.08
C SER A 31 -8.29 13.25 17.28
N GLN A 32 -8.04 12.46 16.24
CA GLN A 32 -7.13 11.32 16.29
C GLN A 32 -5.81 11.73 15.63
N SER A 33 -4.78 11.93 16.45
CA SER A 33 -3.44 12.10 15.91
C SER A 33 -2.95 10.78 15.30
N MET A 34 -2.35 10.85 14.12
CA MET A 34 -1.65 9.70 13.55
C MET A 34 -0.38 9.45 14.36
N ASP A 35 -0.07 8.17 14.63
CA ASP A 35 1.10 7.78 15.41
C ASP A 35 2.36 7.67 14.54
N TYR A 36 2.20 7.33 13.26
CA TYR A 36 3.28 7.05 12.31
C TYR A 36 3.15 7.84 11.02
N ALA A 37 1.93 8.03 10.50
CA ALA A 37 1.70 8.78 9.27
C ALA A 37 1.94 10.27 9.49
N THR A 38 2.61 10.90 8.53
CA THR A 38 2.98 12.32 8.57
C THR A 38 2.33 13.15 7.47
N LYS A 39 1.70 12.49 6.50
CA LYS A 39 1.15 13.15 5.32
C LYS A 39 -0.36 13.33 5.35
N PHE A 40 -1.05 12.80 6.36
CA PHE A 40 -2.45 13.09 6.64
C PHE A 40 -2.72 13.12 8.14
N ASN A 41 -3.89 13.67 8.48
CA ASN A 41 -4.37 13.64 9.84
C ASN A 41 -5.92 13.71 9.84
N ILE A 42 -6.57 13.21 10.88
CA ILE A 42 -8.01 13.22 11.07
C ILE A 42 -8.31 14.17 12.23
N GLN A 43 -9.14 15.16 11.97
CA GLN A 43 -9.66 16.10 12.97
C GLN A 43 -11.17 15.87 13.14
N GLU A 44 -11.76 16.43 14.19
CA GLU A 44 -13.14 16.16 14.61
C GLU A 44 -14.16 16.05 13.46
N ASP A 45 -14.08 16.92 12.46
CA ASP A 45 -15.02 16.99 11.37
C ASP A 45 -14.42 17.00 9.97
N HIS A 46 -13.11 16.76 9.82
CA HIS A 46 -12.46 16.78 8.53
C HIS A 46 -11.20 15.91 8.47
N LEU A 47 -10.92 15.42 7.27
CA LEU A 47 -9.69 14.77 6.88
C LEU A 47 -8.77 15.82 6.26
N LYS A 48 -7.52 15.89 6.72
CA LYS A 48 -6.50 16.80 6.18
C LYS A 48 -5.38 16.00 5.56
N VAL A 49 -5.15 16.18 4.27
CA VAL A 49 -3.96 15.67 3.57
C VAL A 49 -2.92 16.78 3.53
N ILE A 50 -1.80 16.56 4.23
CA ILE A 50 -0.78 17.58 4.51
C ILE A 50 0.07 17.85 3.26
N GLU A 51 0.46 16.80 2.55
CA GLU A 51 1.22 16.86 1.31
C GLU A 51 0.53 15.97 0.26
N PRO A 52 -0.48 16.50 -0.47
CA PRO A 52 -1.27 15.71 -1.41
C PRO A 52 -0.49 15.19 -2.62
N TRP A 53 0.60 15.84 -2.98
CA TRP A 53 1.58 15.43 -4.00
C TRP A 53 2.96 15.98 -3.64
N PRO A 54 4.06 15.48 -4.23
CA PRO A 54 5.40 15.93 -3.92
C PRO A 54 5.58 17.45 -4.10
N GLY A 55 5.98 18.13 -3.01
CA GLY A 55 6.22 19.57 -3.03
C GLY A 55 4.96 20.43 -3.07
N ALA A 56 3.80 19.90 -2.73
CA ALA A 56 2.56 20.68 -2.62
C ALA A 56 2.73 21.89 -1.69
N ALA A 57 2.30 23.07 -2.14
CA ALA A 57 2.46 24.32 -1.40
C ALA A 57 1.54 24.42 -0.17
N SER A 58 0.45 23.65 -0.14
CA SER A 58 -0.54 23.69 0.94
C SER A 58 -1.22 22.34 1.12
N ALA A 59 -1.67 22.08 2.35
CA ALA A 59 -2.54 20.96 2.67
C ALA A 59 -3.95 21.16 2.08
N ILE A 60 -4.67 20.06 1.89
CA ILE A 60 -6.08 20.06 1.48
C ILE A 60 -6.92 19.43 2.59
N GLU A 61 -8.04 20.06 2.88
CA GLU A 61 -9.01 19.60 3.87
C GLU A 61 -10.29 19.12 3.19
N TYR A 62 -10.82 17.98 3.66
CA TYR A 62 -12.00 17.31 3.09
C TYR A 62 -13.05 17.10 4.16
N LYS A 63 -14.30 17.46 3.83
CA LYS A 63 -15.48 17.14 4.62
C LYS A 63 -16.41 16.27 3.78
N PHE A 64 -17.02 15.28 4.40
CA PHE A 64 -17.91 14.36 3.73
C PHE A 64 -19.32 14.50 4.31
N ASP A 65 -20.28 14.94 3.46
CA ASP A 65 -21.68 15.02 3.84
C ASP A 65 -22.39 13.67 3.75
N LYS A 66 -21.78 12.69 3.10
CA LYS A 66 -22.29 11.33 2.93
C LYS A 66 -21.13 10.33 2.75
N ILE A 67 -21.39 9.09 3.13
CA ILE A 67 -20.49 7.99 2.87
C ILE A 67 -20.49 7.67 1.36
N PRO A 68 -19.35 7.62 0.67
CA PRO A 68 -19.29 7.24 -0.74
C PRO A 68 -19.76 5.80 -0.97
N GLU A 69 -20.52 5.60 -2.04
CA GLU A 69 -21.04 4.29 -2.44
C GLU A 69 -20.36 3.76 -3.71
N ARG A 70 -19.80 4.66 -4.53
CA ARG A 70 -19.24 4.33 -5.84
C ARG A 70 -17.90 5.04 -6.02
N VAL A 71 -16.81 4.32 -5.83
CA VAL A 71 -15.48 4.96 -5.85
C VAL A 71 -14.64 4.47 -7.02
N VAL A 72 -13.82 5.37 -7.55
CA VAL A 72 -12.70 5.06 -8.44
C VAL A 72 -11.42 5.31 -7.67
N VAL A 73 -10.48 4.38 -7.74
CA VAL A 73 -9.13 4.57 -7.19
C VAL A 73 -8.08 4.46 -8.30
N THR A 74 -6.96 5.15 -8.16
CA THR A 74 -5.98 5.31 -9.23
C THR A 74 -4.63 4.64 -8.94
N SER A 75 -4.45 4.04 -7.76
CA SER A 75 -3.24 3.31 -7.37
C SER A 75 -3.56 1.91 -6.86
N THR A 76 -2.71 0.93 -7.18
CA THR A 76 -2.82 -0.43 -6.62
C THR A 76 -2.63 -0.45 -5.10
N THR A 77 -1.89 0.50 -4.53
CA THR A 77 -1.70 0.62 -3.07
C THR A 77 -2.99 0.94 -2.32
N HIS A 78 -4.02 1.48 -3.01
CA HIS A 78 -5.32 1.78 -2.41
C HIS A 78 -6.19 0.53 -2.22
N LEU A 79 -5.99 -0.50 -3.06
CA LEU A 79 -6.85 -1.70 -3.09
C LEU A 79 -6.82 -2.50 -1.77
N PRO A 80 -5.65 -2.77 -1.16
CA PRO A 80 -5.59 -3.56 0.06
C PRO A 80 -6.29 -2.88 1.25
N TYR A 81 -6.36 -1.57 1.31
CA TYR A 81 -7.12 -0.87 2.37
C TYR A 81 -8.62 -1.09 2.20
N LEU A 82 -9.12 -1.03 0.96
CA LEU A 82 -10.53 -1.36 0.68
C LEU A 82 -10.84 -2.81 1.03
N GLU A 83 -9.96 -3.75 0.68
CA GLU A 83 -10.17 -5.17 0.99
C GLU A 83 -10.10 -5.47 2.49
N LEU A 84 -9.16 -4.87 3.24
CA LEU A 84 -9.04 -5.03 4.68
C LEU A 84 -10.25 -4.50 5.45
N LEU A 85 -10.90 -3.46 4.90
CA LEU A 85 -12.12 -2.88 5.46
C LEU A 85 -13.41 -3.51 4.90
N GLY A 86 -13.32 -4.49 3.97
CA GLY A 86 -14.48 -5.11 3.34
C GLY A 86 -15.27 -4.18 2.42
N LEU A 87 -14.60 -3.20 1.81
CA LEU A 87 -15.20 -2.13 1.00
C LEU A 87 -15.01 -2.33 -0.51
N GLU A 88 -14.51 -3.48 -0.95
CA GLU A 88 -14.25 -3.75 -2.37
C GLU A 88 -15.50 -3.74 -3.26
N ASP A 89 -16.70 -3.83 -2.67
CA ASP A 89 -17.98 -3.69 -3.40
C ASP A 89 -18.28 -2.24 -3.79
N LYS A 90 -17.64 -1.28 -3.14
CA LYS A 90 -17.77 0.15 -3.48
C LYS A 90 -16.88 0.55 -4.65
N LEU A 91 -15.88 -0.26 -5.02
CA LEU A 91 -15.00 0.02 -6.15
C LEU A 91 -15.73 -0.22 -7.47
N VAL A 92 -15.90 0.83 -8.28
CA VAL A 92 -16.59 0.78 -9.59
C VAL A 92 -15.66 1.03 -10.77
N GLY A 93 -14.44 1.55 -10.54
CA GLY A 93 -13.47 1.80 -11.59
C GLY A 93 -12.04 1.85 -11.08
N PHE A 94 -11.10 1.51 -11.96
CA PHE A 94 -9.67 1.50 -11.68
C PHE A 94 -8.86 1.90 -12.92
N VAL A 95 -7.69 2.52 -12.69
CA VAL A 95 -6.78 2.96 -13.77
C VAL A 95 -5.62 1.97 -13.93
N GLY A 96 -5.51 1.30 -15.08
CA GLY A 96 -4.39 0.40 -15.38
C GLY A 96 -4.49 -0.96 -14.68
N THR A 97 -5.50 -1.73 -15.03
CA THR A 97 -5.86 -2.99 -14.37
C THR A 97 -4.82 -4.11 -14.49
N ASN A 98 -3.85 -4.00 -15.42
CA ASN A 98 -2.82 -5.02 -15.64
C ASN A 98 -1.89 -5.23 -14.44
N ASN A 99 -1.78 -4.26 -13.54
CA ASN A 99 -0.90 -4.34 -12.38
C ASN A 99 -1.61 -4.87 -11.12
N ILE A 100 -2.91 -5.16 -11.19
CA ILE A 100 -3.67 -5.65 -10.04
C ILE A 100 -3.34 -7.11 -9.78
N TYR A 101 -2.90 -7.39 -8.55
CA TYR A 101 -2.66 -8.74 -8.07
C TYR A 101 -3.94 -9.41 -7.51
N SER A 102 -4.76 -8.68 -6.74
CA SER A 102 -5.92 -9.23 -6.03
C SER A 102 -6.83 -10.08 -6.92
N GLU A 103 -7.02 -11.36 -6.58
CA GLU A 103 -7.94 -12.27 -7.27
C GLU A 103 -9.39 -11.80 -7.13
N LYS A 104 -9.75 -11.20 -5.99
CA LYS A 104 -11.08 -10.69 -5.70
C LYS A 104 -11.43 -9.52 -6.61
N ILE A 105 -10.52 -8.56 -6.74
CA ILE A 105 -10.68 -7.41 -7.64
C ILE A 105 -10.66 -7.87 -9.11
N ASN A 106 -9.75 -8.78 -9.48
CA ASN A 106 -9.69 -9.33 -10.84
C ASN A 106 -10.98 -10.07 -11.22
N THR A 107 -11.63 -10.77 -10.29
CA THR A 107 -12.94 -11.41 -10.52
C THR A 107 -14.02 -10.38 -10.81
N LYS A 108 -14.04 -9.27 -10.07
CA LYS A 108 -14.98 -8.15 -10.30
C LYS A 108 -14.73 -7.43 -11.63
N LEU A 109 -13.47 -7.28 -12.03
CA LEU A 109 -13.11 -6.76 -13.36
C LEU A 109 -13.63 -7.68 -14.47
N LYS A 110 -13.37 -8.98 -14.38
CA LYS A 110 -13.83 -9.98 -15.36
C LYS A 110 -15.35 -10.03 -15.48
N SER A 111 -16.08 -9.76 -14.40
CA SER A 111 -17.54 -9.70 -14.39
C SER A 111 -18.13 -8.36 -14.84
N GLY A 112 -17.29 -7.34 -15.09
CA GLY A 112 -17.71 -6.00 -15.46
C GLY A 112 -18.29 -5.16 -14.31
N GLN A 113 -18.13 -5.60 -13.07
CA GLN A 113 -18.51 -4.83 -11.88
C GLN A 113 -17.54 -3.65 -11.64
N ILE A 114 -16.28 -3.81 -12.03
CA ILE A 114 -15.27 -2.74 -12.04
C ILE A 114 -14.91 -2.45 -13.48
N ILE A 115 -14.88 -1.17 -13.86
CA ILE A 115 -14.52 -0.72 -15.20
C ILE A 115 -13.07 -0.24 -15.22
N GLU A 116 -12.31 -0.61 -16.24
CA GLU A 116 -11.02 0.01 -16.49
C GLU A 116 -11.24 1.43 -17.02
N VAL A 117 -11.00 2.43 -16.19
CA VAL A 117 -11.23 3.84 -16.51
C VAL A 117 -9.99 4.57 -17.04
N GLY A 118 -9.00 3.81 -17.49
CA GLY A 118 -7.78 4.37 -18.07
C GLY A 118 -6.63 3.36 -18.10
N MET A 119 -5.55 3.71 -18.79
CA MET A 119 -4.37 2.86 -18.97
C MET A 119 -3.08 3.67 -18.78
N HIS A 120 -2.01 3.01 -18.32
CA HIS A 120 -0.68 3.61 -18.21
C HIS A 120 -0.66 4.94 -17.40
N GLY A 121 -1.44 5.01 -16.32
CA GLY A 121 -1.54 6.22 -15.50
C GLY A 121 -2.37 7.36 -16.11
N LYS A 122 -2.99 7.14 -17.28
CA LYS A 122 -3.85 8.13 -17.93
C LYS A 122 -5.32 7.77 -17.74
N ILE A 123 -6.08 8.69 -17.15
CA ILE A 123 -7.53 8.53 -16.95
C ILE A 123 -8.25 8.85 -18.25
N ASN A 124 -9.21 7.99 -18.63
CA ASN A 124 -10.18 8.26 -19.67
C ASN A 124 -11.46 8.83 -19.01
N LEU A 125 -11.71 10.13 -19.22
CA LEU A 125 -12.81 10.84 -18.58
C LEU A 125 -14.17 10.24 -18.95
N GLU A 126 -14.39 9.83 -20.19
CA GLU A 126 -15.66 9.25 -20.65
C GLU A 126 -15.96 7.93 -19.94
N LEU A 127 -14.97 7.04 -19.81
CA LEU A 127 -15.13 5.77 -19.08
C LEU A 127 -15.31 6.01 -17.58
N LEU A 128 -14.59 6.99 -17.00
CA LEU A 128 -14.78 7.37 -15.61
C LEU A 128 -16.20 7.89 -15.37
N LEU A 129 -16.71 8.79 -16.19
CA LEU A 129 -18.08 9.29 -16.09
C LEU A 129 -19.11 8.17 -16.29
N ALA A 130 -18.86 7.23 -17.22
CA ALA A 130 -19.72 6.08 -17.44
C ALA A 130 -19.78 5.13 -16.23
N SER A 131 -18.73 5.06 -15.41
CA SER A 131 -18.73 4.29 -14.16
C SER A 131 -19.54 4.95 -13.04
N GLN A 132 -19.99 6.20 -13.23
CA GLN A 132 -20.81 6.98 -12.30
C GLN A 132 -20.25 6.97 -10.86
N PRO A 133 -19.00 7.37 -10.63
CA PRO A 133 -18.45 7.43 -9.29
C PRO A 133 -19.02 8.66 -8.55
N ASP A 134 -19.13 8.53 -7.24
CA ASP A 134 -19.44 9.65 -6.35
C ASP A 134 -18.19 10.16 -5.62
N LEU A 135 -17.06 9.47 -5.76
CA LEU A 135 -15.74 9.88 -5.28
C LEU A 135 -14.63 9.29 -6.14
N VAL A 136 -13.57 10.07 -6.35
CA VAL A 136 -12.28 9.58 -6.89
C VAL A 136 -11.21 9.73 -5.80
N ILE A 137 -10.53 8.63 -5.44
CA ILE A 137 -9.35 8.67 -4.57
C ILE A 137 -8.13 8.62 -5.49
N ALA A 138 -7.44 9.75 -5.60
CA ALA A 138 -6.39 9.95 -6.58
C ALA A 138 -4.99 9.87 -5.98
N PHE A 139 -4.09 9.24 -6.70
CA PHE A 139 -2.65 9.35 -6.57
C PHE A 139 -2.18 10.42 -7.55
N ASP A 140 -1.30 11.33 -7.12
CA ASP A 140 -0.73 12.38 -7.96
C ASP A 140 0.77 12.57 -7.67
N LEU A 141 1.56 12.79 -8.71
CA LEU A 141 3.00 13.08 -8.60
C LEU A 141 3.30 14.58 -8.63
N GLY A 142 2.27 15.41 -8.69
CA GLY A 142 2.40 16.85 -8.86
C GLY A 142 2.55 17.25 -10.34
N GLY A 143 2.31 18.50 -10.62
CA GLY A 143 2.31 19.08 -11.95
C GLY A 143 0.92 19.53 -12.39
N GLU A 144 0.79 19.97 -13.63
CA GLU A 144 -0.52 20.35 -14.19
C GLU A 144 -1.34 19.11 -14.55
N SER A 145 -2.27 18.73 -13.69
CA SER A 145 -3.17 17.59 -13.90
C SER A 145 -4.50 18.07 -14.49
N SER A 146 -4.51 18.46 -15.77
CA SER A 146 -5.72 18.90 -16.48
C SER A 146 -6.87 17.86 -16.45
N ILE A 147 -6.58 16.58 -16.19
CA ILE A 147 -7.61 15.55 -16.13
C ILE A 147 -8.34 15.54 -14.78
N LEU A 148 -7.63 15.75 -13.67
CA LEU A 148 -8.26 15.83 -12.33
C LEU A 148 -9.12 17.11 -12.23
N ASP A 149 -8.67 18.22 -12.82
CA ASP A 149 -9.48 19.44 -12.92
C ASP A 149 -10.81 19.18 -13.66
N LYS A 150 -10.76 18.48 -14.80
CA LYS A 150 -11.97 18.13 -15.57
C LYS A 150 -12.91 17.20 -14.81
N ILE A 151 -12.40 16.28 -13.99
CA ILE A 151 -13.23 15.43 -13.14
C ILE A 151 -13.94 16.28 -12.09
N THR A 152 -13.24 17.24 -11.49
CA THR A 152 -13.81 18.19 -10.53
C THR A 152 -14.86 19.10 -11.19
N GLU A 153 -14.56 19.62 -12.39
CA GLU A 153 -15.51 20.42 -13.20
C GLU A 153 -16.77 19.63 -13.57
N ALA A 154 -16.66 18.31 -13.74
CA ALA A 154 -17.80 17.42 -13.95
C ALA A 154 -18.62 17.15 -12.67
N GLY A 155 -18.24 17.75 -11.53
CA GLY A 155 -18.95 17.64 -10.26
C GLY A 155 -18.62 16.39 -9.45
N ILE A 156 -17.55 15.67 -9.78
CA ILE A 156 -17.09 14.50 -9.03
C ILE A 156 -15.99 14.93 -8.06
N PRO A 157 -16.17 14.76 -6.74
CA PRO A 157 -15.15 15.11 -5.76
C PRO A 157 -13.92 14.22 -5.89
N ILE A 158 -12.75 14.82 -5.65
CA ILE A 158 -11.46 14.13 -5.63
C ILE A 158 -10.86 14.26 -4.24
N VAL A 159 -10.35 13.14 -3.71
CA VAL A 159 -9.54 13.10 -2.50
C VAL A 159 -8.17 12.52 -2.84
N TYR A 160 -7.12 13.23 -2.47
CA TYR A 160 -5.74 12.79 -2.74
C TYR A 160 -5.27 11.82 -1.66
N ASN A 161 -4.71 10.70 -2.10
CA ASN A 161 -3.96 9.78 -1.26
C ASN A 161 -2.48 9.85 -1.62
N SER A 162 -1.65 10.18 -0.64
CA SER A 162 -0.20 10.33 -0.80
C SER A 162 0.59 9.37 0.10
N ASP A 163 0.09 8.16 0.31
CA ASP A 163 0.72 7.11 1.12
C ASP A 163 2.17 6.80 0.69
N PHE A 164 2.47 6.97 -0.58
CA PHE A 164 3.81 6.77 -1.14
C PHE A 164 4.85 7.79 -0.67
N LEU A 165 4.42 8.96 -0.14
CA LEU A 165 5.31 9.97 0.44
C LEU A 165 5.70 9.66 1.89
N GLU A 166 5.06 8.69 2.54
CA GLU A 166 5.47 8.29 3.89
C GLU A 166 6.84 7.61 3.88
N GLU A 167 7.70 8.04 4.79
CA GLU A 167 9.08 7.54 4.90
C GLU A 167 9.17 6.22 5.66
N THR A 168 8.14 5.87 6.46
CA THR A 168 8.13 4.66 7.29
C THR A 168 7.11 3.64 6.82
N ALA A 169 7.39 2.37 7.05
CA ALA A 169 6.49 1.28 6.69
C ALA A 169 5.17 1.33 7.47
N LEU A 170 5.21 1.65 8.77
CA LEU A 170 4.01 1.82 9.60
C LEU A 170 3.24 3.09 9.23
N GLY A 171 3.93 4.19 8.85
CA GLY A 171 3.26 5.39 8.34
C GLY A 171 2.43 5.11 7.10
N ARG A 172 2.94 4.28 6.16
CA ARG A 172 2.17 3.83 5.00
C ARG A 172 0.97 3.00 5.39
N ALA A 173 1.15 2.02 6.27
CA ALA A 173 0.06 1.16 6.72
C ALA A 173 -1.05 1.92 7.47
N GLU A 174 -0.71 3.02 8.16
CA GLU A 174 -1.68 3.85 8.89
C GLU A 174 -2.68 4.55 7.97
N TRP A 175 -2.41 4.63 6.65
CA TRP A 175 -3.38 5.14 5.68
C TRP A 175 -4.66 4.30 5.57
N ILE A 176 -4.73 3.12 6.20
CA ILE A 176 -6.00 2.42 6.40
C ILE A 176 -7.01 3.29 7.18
N LYS A 177 -6.55 4.15 8.09
CA LYS A 177 -7.41 5.07 8.85
C LYS A 177 -7.98 6.19 7.95
N PHE A 178 -7.23 6.61 6.91
CA PHE A 178 -7.74 7.51 5.88
C PHE A 178 -8.97 6.93 5.19
N PHE A 179 -8.91 5.66 4.76
CA PHE A 179 -10.06 4.96 4.19
C PHE A 179 -11.16 4.74 5.25
N GLY A 180 -10.78 4.36 6.47
CA GLY A 180 -11.71 4.20 7.58
C GLY A 180 -12.53 5.47 7.85
N TYR A 181 -11.91 6.64 7.78
CA TYR A 181 -12.61 7.92 7.95
C TYR A 181 -13.59 8.19 6.79
N ILE A 182 -13.16 8.04 5.55
CA ILE A 182 -13.98 8.28 4.34
C ILE A 182 -15.25 7.41 4.33
N PHE A 183 -15.14 6.17 4.81
CA PHE A 183 -16.20 5.16 4.72
C PHE A 183 -16.94 4.87 6.03
N ASP A 184 -16.72 5.66 7.08
CA ASP A 184 -17.30 5.47 8.44
C ASP A 184 -16.90 4.13 9.09
N GLU A 185 -15.69 3.66 8.80
CA GLU A 185 -15.11 2.40 9.32
C GLU A 185 -13.85 2.65 10.17
N LEU A 186 -13.74 3.83 10.80
CA LEU A 186 -12.52 4.24 11.51
C LEU A 186 -12.16 3.28 12.66
N ASN A 187 -13.16 2.79 13.41
CA ASN A 187 -12.93 1.85 14.50
C ASN A 187 -12.36 0.51 14.02
N LEU A 188 -12.83 0.02 12.86
CA LEU A 188 -12.29 -1.18 12.23
C LEU A 188 -10.88 -0.94 11.73
N ALA A 189 -10.63 0.20 11.09
CA ALA A 189 -9.31 0.61 10.62
C ALA A 189 -8.30 0.68 11.77
N ASP A 190 -8.67 1.29 12.91
CA ASP A 190 -7.85 1.33 14.12
C ASP A 190 -7.53 -0.07 14.66
N SER A 191 -8.54 -0.93 14.76
CA SER A 191 -8.35 -2.30 15.24
C SER A 191 -7.37 -3.08 14.37
N ILE A 192 -7.51 -2.98 13.03
CA ILE A 192 -6.62 -3.65 12.06
C ILE A 192 -5.21 -3.08 12.17
N PHE A 193 -5.07 -1.75 12.16
CA PHE A 193 -3.77 -1.08 12.23
C PHE A 193 -3.02 -1.43 13.52
N ASN A 194 -3.69 -1.34 14.68
CA ASN A 194 -3.08 -1.71 15.96
C ASN A 194 -2.58 -3.15 15.98
N GLY A 195 -3.33 -4.08 15.38
CA GLY A 195 -2.88 -5.47 15.23
C GLY A 195 -1.66 -5.60 14.31
N ILE A 196 -1.51 -4.75 13.29
CA ILE A 196 -0.32 -4.70 12.42
C ILE A 196 0.88 -4.16 13.21
N VAL A 197 0.70 -3.05 13.95
CA VAL A 197 1.76 -2.46 14.80
C VAL A 197 2.26 -3.48 15.82
N GLU A 198 1.35 -4.13 16.54
CA GLU A 198 1.72 -5.13 17.55
C GLU A 198 2.58 -6.25 16.95
N ARG A 199 2.18 -6.79 15.81
CA ARG A 199 2.96 -7.85 15.12
C ARG A 199 4.29 -7.33 14.61
N TYR A 200 4.33 -6.12 14.04
CA TYR A 200 5.56 -5.49 13.56
C TYR A 200 6.58 -5.32 14.70
N ASP A 201 6.13 -4.80 15.84
CA ASP A 201 6.98 -4.58 17.01
C ASP A 201 7.46 -5.90 17.63
N GLN A 202 6.60 -6.92 17.73
CA GLN A 202 7.01 -8.26 18.16
C GLN A 202 8.12 -8.82 17.26
N LEU A 203 7.99 -8.71 15.95
CA LEU A 203 9.00 -9.16 14.98
C LEU A 203 10.31 -8.37 15.10
N LYS A 204 10.23 -7.06 15.18
CA LYS A 204 11.38 -6.17 15.36
C LYS A 204 12.14 -6.48 16.66
N ASN A 205 11.41 -6.80 17.74
CA ASN A 205 12.03 -7.18 19.00
C ASN A 205 12.85 -8.47 18.91
N LEU A 206 12.52 -9.43 18.05
CA LEU A 206 13.32 -10.64 17.82
C LEU A 206 14.72 -10.30 17.33
N THR A 207 14.88 -9.22 16.58
CA THR A 207 16.17 -8.86 15.96
C THR A 207 17.00 -7.85 16.77
N GLN A 208 16.48 -7.34 17.90
CA GLN A 208 17.20 -6.33 18.70
C GLN A 208 18.55 -6.80 19.22
N ASN A 209 18.61 -8.07 19.61
CA ASN A 209 19.79 -8.66 20.27
C ASN A 209 20.63 -9.57 19.34
N VAL A 210 20.38 -9.54 18.02
CA VAL A 210 21.21 -10.29 17.08
C VAL A 210 22.63 -9.72 17.09
N ILE A 211 23.61 -10.61 17.26
CA ILE A 211 25.03 -10.24 17.31
C ILE A 211 25.56 -10.01 15.90
N GLU A 212 25.25 -10.94 14.99
CA GLU A 212 25.63 -10.86 13.58
C GLU A 212 24.55 -10.19 12.76
N ARG A 213 24.89 -9.07 12.10
CA ARG A 213 24.00 -8.35 11.19
C ARG A 213 24.51 -8.53 9.77
N PRO A 214 23.93 -9.47 8.99
CA PRO A 214 24.40 -9.73 7.63
C PRO A 214 24.29 -8.48 6.75
N SER A 215 25.31 -8.26 5.92
CA SER A 215 25.36 -7.16 4.98
C SER A 215 24.39 -7.38 3.82
N VAL A 216 23.65 -6.34 3.46
CA VAL A 216 22.60 -6.37 2.44
C VAL A 216 22.77 -5.21 1.47
N PHE A 217 22.64 -5.46 0.17
CA PHE A 217 22.46 -4.46 -0.84
C PHE A 217 21.24 -4.75 -1.71
N SER A 218 20.83 -3.77 -2.53
CA SER A 218 19.60 -3.82 -3.32
C SER A 218 19.78 -3.17 -4.68
N GLY A 219 18.77 -3.33 -5.53
CA GLY A 219 18.69 -2.67 -6.83
C GLY A 219 19.43 -3.42 -7.93
N VAL A 220 19.38 -2.84 -9.11
CA VAL A 220 20.01 -3.33 -10.34
C VAL A 220 20.38 -2.16 -11.24
N VAL A 221 21.19 -2.39 -12.26
CA VAL A 221 21.47 -1.42 -13.31
C VAL A 221 20.25 -1.24 -14.22
N TYR A 222 19.91 -0.01 -14.55
CA TYR A 222 18.98 0.36 -15.60
C TYR A 222 19.66 1.37 -16.53
N GLY A 223 19.87 1.00 -17.79
CA GLY A 223 20.81 1.70 -18.66
C GLY A 223 22.23 1.62 -18.10
N ASP A 224 22.85 2.77 -17.81
CA ASP A 224 24.20 2.84 -17.26
C ASP A 224 24.21 3.17 -15.74
N THR A 225 23.04 3.24 -15.11
CA THR A 225 22.88 3.70 -13.72
C THR A 225 22.30 2.57 -12.86
N TRP A 226 22.92 2.35 -11.69
CA TRP A 226 22.39 1.49 -10.65
C TRP A 226 21.44 2.26 -9.74
N PHE A 227 20.17 1.85 -9.69
CA PHE A 227 19.17 2.42 -8.80
C PHE A 227 19.01 1.58 -7.54
N LEU A 228 19.13 2.22 -6.37
CA LEU A 228 18.99 1.57 -5.09
C LEU A 228 18.41 2.52 -4.02
N PRO A 229 17.79 1.98 -2.93
CA PRO A 229 17.22 2.81 -1.87
C PRO A 229 18.28 3.64 -1.13
N GLY A 230 17.96 4.90 -0.81
CA GLY A 230 18.73 5.68 0.17
C GLY A 230 18.58 5.11 1.59
N GLY A 231 19.46 5.53 2.50
CA GLY A 231 19.51 4.95 3.86
C GLY A 231 18.31 5.28 4.75
N LYS A 232 17.54 6.33 4.44
CA LYS A 232 16.28 6.66 5.11
C LYS A 232 15.04 6.16 4.35
N ASN A 233 15.23 5.46 3.24
CA ASN A 233 14.12 4.86 2.52
C ASN A 233 13.46 3.73 3.33
N TRP A 234 12.15 3.56 3.21
CA TRP A 234 11.39 2.51 3.90
C TRP A 234 11.94 1.10 3.64
N SER A 235 12.49 0.82 2.46
CA SER A 235 13.14 -0.47 2.16
C SER A 235 14.41 -0.68 2.97
N ALA A 236 15.24 0.36 3.14
CA ALA A 236 16.42 0.32 4.00
C ALA A 236 16.03 0.17 5.49
N GLN A 237 14.91 0.78 5.89
CA GLN A 237 14.38 0.63 7.25
C GLN A 237 13.94 -0.82 7.52
N PHE A 238 13.28 -1.49 6.59
CA PHE A 238 12.94 -2.91 6.72
C PHE A 238 14.17 -3.78 6.92
N ILE A 239 15.22 -3.57 6.13
CA ILE A 239 16.48 -4.33 6.28
C ILE A 239 17.06 -4.15 7.67
N LYS A 240 17.08 -2.92 8.19
CA LYS A 240 17.54 -2.59 9.54
C LYS A 240 16.69 -3.26 10.61
N ASP A 241 15.36 -3.16 10.52
CA ASP A 241 14.43 -3.72 11.49
C ASP A 241 14.43 -5.25 11.45
N ALA A 242 14.75 -5.86 10.29
CA ALA A 242 14.99 -7.30 10.14
C ALA A 242 16.36 -7.76 10.67
N GLY A 243 17.15 -6.88 11.29
CA GLY A 243 18.46 -7.24 11.84
C GLY A 243 19.60 -7.29 10.81
N GLY A 244 19.37 -6.76 9.60
CA GLY A 244 20.41 -6.64 8.58
C GLY A 244 21.24 -5.36 8.70
N SER A 245 22.32 -5.29 7.93
CA SER A 245 23.19 -4.13 7.77
C SER A 245 23.16 -3.68 6.31
N TYR A 246 22.34 -2.68 6.00
CA TYR A 246 22.25 -2.15 4.64
C TYR A 246 23.51 -1.35 4.29
N ILE A 247 24.14 -1.64 3.15
CA ILE A 247 25.42 -1.04 2.74
C ILE A 247 25.36 0.49 2.69
N TRP A 248 24.23 1.06 2.29
CA TRP A 248 24.01 2.51 2.27
C TRP A 248 23.17 3.02 3.43
N GLY A 249 23.04 2.25 4.52
CA GLY A 249 22.22 2.62 5.68
C GLY A 249 22.62 3.93 6.37
N GLY A 250 23.85 4.41 6.18
CA GLY A 250 24.30 5.72 6.64
C GLY A 250 23.96 6.90 5.72
N ASN A 251 23.40 6.65 4.55
CA ASN A 251 22.97 7.71 3.62
C ASN A 251 21.71 8.42 4.12
N ILE A 252 21.62 9.74 3.95
CA ILE A 252 20.51 10.56 4.50
C ILE A 252 19.30 10.68 3.56
N SER A 253 19.38 10.16 2.33
CA SER A 253 18.28 10.23 1.36
C SER A 253 17.15 9.28 1.75
N SER A 254 15.90 9.74 1.67
CA SER A 254 14.68 8.92 1.73
C SER A 254 14.23 8.41 0.35
N GLY A 255 14.77 8.96 -0.74
CA GLY A 255 14.52 8.56 -2.12
C GLY A 255 15.45 7.45 -2.62
N TRP A 256 15.67 7.46 -3.92
CA TRP A 256 16.59 6.56 -4.62
C TRP A 256 17.95 7.21 -4.80
N LEU A 257 18.99 6.38 -4.79
CA LEU A 257 20.35 6.76 -5.16
C LEU A 257 20.62 6.26 -6.58
N GLU A 258 21.34 7.08 -7.32
CA GLU A 258 21.82 6.80 -8.67
C GLU A 258 23.32 6.67 -8.62
N LEU A 259 23.86 5.46 -8.80
CA LEU A 259 25.28 5.15 -8.68
C LEU A 259 25.80 4.45 -9.94
N SER A 260 27.10 4.51 -10.16
CA SER A 260 27.73 3.67 -11.18
C SER A 260 27.85 2.23 -10.69
N PHE A 261 27.93 1.28 -11.63
CA PHE A 261 28.18 -0.13 -11.34
C PHE A 261 29.45 -0.31 -10.47
N GLU A 262 30.52 0.41 -10.82
CA GLU A 262 31.82 0.34 -10.15
C GLU A 262 31.71 0.81 -8.69
N THR A 263 30.95 1.86 -8.43
CA THR A 263 30.72 2.34 -7.06
C THR A 263 29.97 1.30 -6.21
N VAL A 264 29.00 0.61 -6.82
CA VAL A 264 28.25 -0.44 -6.12
C VAL A 264 29.13 -1.67 -5.90
N LEU A 265 29.89 -2.08 -6.91
CA LEU A 265 30.81 -3.21 -6.82
C LEU A 265 31.88 -2.98 -5.75
N ASP A 266 32.50 -1.80 -5.71
CA ASP A 266 33.51 -1.44 -4.72
C ASP A 266 33.01 -1.62 -3.27
N ARG A 267 31.75 -1.27 -3.01
CA ARG A 267 31.17 -1.27 -1.66
C ARG A 267 30.43 -2.55 -1.29
N ALA A 268 29.79 -3.21 -2.26
CA ALA A 268 28.88 -4.33 -2.02
C ALA A 268 29.38 -5.68 -2.56
N ARG A 269 30.60 -5.75 -3.10
CA ARG A 269 31.16 -6.99 -3.68
C ARG A 269 31.06 -8.18 -2.72
N GLU A 270 31.38 -7.96 -1.44
CA GLU A 270 31.40 -8.96 -0.37
C GLU A 270 30.11 -8.92 0.48
N ALA A 271 29.07 -8.21 0.02
CA ALA A 271 27.80 -8.18 0.73
C ALA A 271 27.15 -9.57 0.70
N ARG A 272 26.68 -10.02 1.87
CA ARG A 272 26.18 -11.37 2.07
C ARG A 272 24.86 -11.63 1.33
N PHE A 273 23.96 -10.63 1.25
CA PHE A 273 22.65 -10.76 0.62
C PHE A 273 22.43 -9.66 -0.42
N TRP A 274 21.77 -10.02 -1.51
CA TRP A 274 21.21 -9.12 -2.50
C TRP A 274 19.68 -9.22 -2.46
N ILE A 275 19.00 -8.18 -2.02
CA ILE A 275 17.55 -8.19 -1.82
C ILE A 275 16.89 -7.11 -2.65
N GLY A 276 15.92 -7.51 -3.51
CA GLY A 276 15.20 -6.61 -4.41
C GLY A 276 15.98 -6.32 -5.69
N VAL A 277 15.68 -7.10 -6.72
CA VAL A 277 16.31 -7.04 -8.06
C VAL A 277 15.29 -6.63 -9.14
N ALA A 278 14.44 -5.67 -8.82
CA ALA A 278 13.39 -5.12 -9.69
C ALA A 278 12.46 -6.23 -10.25
N SER A 279 12.21 -6.24 -11.56
CA SER A 279 11.32 -7.22 -12.21
C SER A 279 12.01 -8.52 -12.63
N ILE A 280 13.25 -8.75 -12.17
CA ILE A 280 14.03 -9.93 -12.54
C ILE A 280 13.57 -11.14 -11.73
N ASN A 281 13.33 -12.27 -12.41
CA ASN A 281 12.76 -13.46 -11.81
C ASN A 281 13.75 -14.62 -11.69
N THR A 282 14.83 -14.61 -12.48
CA THR A 282 15.82 -15.68 -12.52
C THR A 282 17.25 -15.16 -12.56
N ARG A 283 18.21 -15.99 -12.13
CA ARG A 283 19.65 -15.68 -12.29
C ARG A 283 20.07 -15.56 -13.75
N ALA A 284 19.43 -16.30 -14.64
CA ALA A 284 19.67 -16.20 -16.08
C ALA A 284 19.30 -14.83 -16.62
N GLU A 285 18.17 -14.25 -16.17
CA GLU A 285 17.77 -12.89 -16.52
C GLU A 285 18.76 -11.85 -15.96
N LEU A 286 19.24 -12.01 -14.72
CA LEU A 286 20.31 -11.16 -14.16
C LEU A 286 21.55 -11.17 -15.07
N MET A 287 22.03 -12.35 -15.42
CA MET A 287 23.21 -12.49 -16.30
C MET A 287 23.00 -11.95 -17.70
N ALA A 288 21.80 -12.07 -18.24
CA ALA A 288 21.44 -11.51 -19.54
C ALA A 288 21.43 -9.98 -19.52
N GLN A 289 21.07 -9.38 -18.36
CA GLN A 289 21.07 -7.93 -18.22
C GLN A 289 22.49 -7.37 -18.08
N ASP A 290 23.33 -7.97 -17.20
CA ASP A 290 24.71 -7.57 -17.03
C ASP A 290 25.56 -8.74 -16.47
N SER A 291 26.49 -9.23 -17.28
CA SER A 291 27.36 -10.36 -16.87
C SER A 291 28.26 -10.05 -15.69
N ARG A 292 28.54 -8.77 -15.40
CA ARG A 292 29.36 -8.33 -14.26
C ARG A 292 28.71 -8.62 -12.89
N TYR A 293 27.42 -8.97 -12.86
CA TYR A 293 26.73 -9.36 -11.61
C TYR A 293 27.34 -10.60 -10.96
N GLU A 294 28.02 -11.46 -11.71
CA GLU A 294 28.77 -12.60 -11.16
C GLU A 294 29.91 -12.21 -10.21
N LEU A 295 30.35 -10.94 -10.23
CA LEU A 295 31.42 -10.43 -9.35
C LEU A 295 30.96 -10.26 -7.90
N PHE A 296 29.65 -10.28 -7.62
CA PHE A 296 29.13 -10.16 -6.26
C PHE A 296 29.07 -11.50 -5.55
N GLU A 297 29.55 -11.55 -4.29
CA GLU A 297 29.50 -12.77 -3.46
C GLU A 297 28.06 -13.29 -3.31
N ALA A 298 27.07 -12.41 -3.11
CA ALA A 298 25.67 -12.79 -3.01
C ALA A 298 25.15 -13.52 -4.28
N TYR A 299 25.69 -13.20 -5.46
CA TYR A 299 25.38 -13.92 -6.68
C TYR A 299 26.03 -15.33 -6.68
N GLN A 300 27.33 -15.41 -6.34
CA GLN A 300 28.08 -16.66 -6.32
C GLN A 300 27.51 -17.66 -5.31
N GLU A 301 27.13 -17.16 -4.12
CA GLU A 301 26.58 -17.94 -3.01
C GLU A 301 25.05 -18.13 -3.11
N GLN A 302 24.44 -17.69 -4.21
CA GLN A 302 22.99 -17.81 -4.46
C GLN A 302 22.12 -17.13 -3.38
N ARG A 303 22.59 -16.05 -2.76
CA ARG A 303 21.86 -15.33 -1.72
C ARG A 303 21.15 -14.08 -2.28
N ILE A 304 20.40 -14.30 -3.37
CA ILE A 304 19.60 -13.28 -4.04
C ILE A 304 18.15 -13.55 -3.77
N TYR A 305 17.42 -12.55 -3.26
CA TYR A 305 16.00 -12.65 -2.97
C TYR A 305 15.24 -11.50 -3.60
N ASN A 306 14.05 -11.80 -4.15
CA ASN A 306 13.20 -10.78 -4.76
C ASN A 306 11.76 -10.90 -4.27
N TYR A 307 11.05 -9.80 -4.35
CA TYR A 307 9.65 -9.64 -3.93
C TYR A 307 8.65 -10.12 -5.01
N ASN A 308 9.02 -11.13 -5.78
CA ASN A 308 8.28 -11.68 -6.91
C ASN A 308 7.67 -13.07 -6.63
N ARG A 309 7.53 -13.46 -5.36
CA ARG A 309 6.91 -14.75 -5.02
C ARG A 309 5.43 -14.81 -5.41
N ARG A 310 4.75 -13.68 -5.37
CA ARG A 310 3.33 -13.56 -5.65
C ARG A 310 3.13 -12.62 -6.82
N ILE A 311 2.93 -13.23 -7.99
CA ILE A 311 2.68 -12.53 -9.25
C ILE A 311 1.29 -12.93 -9.73
N GLY A 312 0.44 -11.95 -10.02
CA GLY A 312 -0.90 -12.14 -10.57
C GLY A 312 -0.88 -12.58 -12.02
N GLU A 313 -2.02 -13.01 -12.53
CA GLU A 313 -2.18 -13.48 -13.91
C GLU A 313 -1.72 -12.48 -14.96
N ASN A 314 -1.84 -11.18 -14.67
CA ASN A 314 -1.47 -10.10 -15.58
C ASN A 314 -0.05 -9.53 -15.31
N GLY A 315 0.72 -10.16 -14.41
CA GLY A 315 2.08 -9.75 -14.08
C GLY A 315 2.20 -8.73 -12.94
N GLY A 316 1.10 -8.30 -12.33
CA GLY A 316 1.13 -7.45 -11.13
C GLY A 316 1.75 -8.19 -9.93
N PHE A 317 2.61 -7.52 -9.19
CA PHE A 317 3.25 -8.07 -7.99
C PHE A 317 2.44 -7.68 -6.76
N ASP A 318 2.04 -8.67 -5.95
CA ASP A 318 1.36 -8.43 -4.67
C ASP A 318 2.17 -7.52 -3.73
N PHE A 319 3.48 -7.57 -3.80
CA PHE A 319 4.36 -6.69 -3.03
C PHE A 319 4.07 -5.20 -3.28
N PHE A 320 3.81 -4.79 -4.53
CA PHE A 320 3.49 -3.40 -4.86
C PHE A 320 2.02 -3.04 -4.62
N GLU A 321 1.20 -4.01 -4.25
CA GLU A 321 -0.19 -3.82 -3.86
C GLU A 321 -0.32 -3.91 -2.34
N SER A 322 -0.21 -5.10 -1.75
CA SER A 322 -0.59 -5.31 -0.35
C SER A 322 0.52 -5.04 0.68
N ALA A 323 1.81 -4.96 0.29
CA ALA A 323 2.88 -4.74 1.26
C ALA A 323 2.85 -3.37 1.94
N TYR A 324 2.24 -2.37 1.30
CA TYR A 324 2.01 -1.05 1.89
C TYR A 324 1.11 -1.13 3.13
N ALA A 325 0.06 -1.94 3.04
CA ALA A 325 -0.87 -2.16 4.15
C ALA A 325 -0.40 -3.24 5.14
N ARG A 326 0.58 -4.09 4.76
CA ARG A 326 1.02 -5.24 5.55
C ARG A 326 2.55 -5.29 5.76
N PRO A 327 3.14 -4.24 6.36
CA PRO A 327 4.57 -4.19 6.66
C PRO A 327 5.02 -5.29 7.63
N ASP A 328 4.14 -5.78 8.48
CA ASP A 328 4.39 -6.90 9.39
C ASP A 328 4.79 -8.18 8.63
N ILE A 329 4.15 -8.47 7.50
CA ILE A 329 4.47 -9.63 6.66
C ILE A 329 5.81 -9.43 5.95
N VAL A 330 6.07 -8.22 5.42
CA VAL A 330 7.36 -7.89 4.79
C VAL A 330 8.52 -8.08 5.78
N LEU A 331 8.35 -7.59 7.01
CA LEU A 331 9.37 -7.73 8.05
C LEU A 331 9.61 -9.19 8.42
N ALA A 332 8.55 -10.01 8.54
CA ALA A 332 8.67 -11.44 8.82
C ALA A 332 9.47 -12.17 7.73
N ASP A 333 9.19 -11.89 6.46
CA ASP A 333 9.93 -12.47 5.32
C ASP A 333 11.41 -12.11 5.38
N LEU A 334 11.74 -10.86 5.62
CA LEU A 334 13.13 -10.41 5.69
C LEU A 334 13.87 -10.98 6.90
N ILE A 335 13.19 -11.10 8.06
CA ILE A 335 13.78 -11.81 9.23
C ILE A 335 14.05 -13.27 8.86
N ARG A 336 13.11 -13.95 8.22
CA ARG A 336 13.30 -15.33 7.78
C ARG A 336 14.49 -15.51 6.82
N ILE A 337 14.70 -14.53 5.93
CA ILE A 337 15.82 -14.54 4.98
C ILE A 337 17.15 -14.29 5.69
N LEU A 338 17.20 -13.28 6.56
CA LEU A 338 18.46 -12.84 7.18
C LEU A 338 18.83 -13.65 8.42
N HIS A 339 17.85 -14.14 9.17
CA HIS A 339 17.95 -14.87 10.44
C HIS A 339 16.96 -16.04 10.50
N PRO A 340 17.14 -17.08 9.67
CA PRO A 340 16.18 -18.18 9.55
C PRO A 340 15.90 -18.91 10.87
N GLU A 341 16.82 -18.84 11.84
CA GLU A 341 16.68 -19.43 13.18
C GLU A 341 15.66 -18.71 14.05
N LEU A 342 15.40 -17.40 13.82
CA LEU A 342 14.43 -16.63 14.60
C LEU A 342 12.99 -16.95 14.20
N LEU A 343 12.74 -17.30 12.95
CA LEU A 343 11.42 -17.64 12.42
C LEU A 343 11.46 -18.95 11.63
N PRO A 344 11.81 -20.10 12.26
CA PRO A 344 12.07 -21.36 11.55
C PRO A 344 10.87 -21.90 10.77
N ASN A 345 9.66 -21.60 11.21
CA ASN A 345 8.41 -22.07 10.61
C ASN A 345 7.76 -21.05 9.67
N HIS A 346 8.32 -19.84 9.53
CA HIS A 346 7.76 -18.84 8.64
C HIS A 346 8.04 -19.21 7.18
N MET A 347 7.01 -19.24 6.37
CA MET A 347 7.10 -19.36 4.91
C MET A 347 7.00 -17.96 4.32
N ASN A 348 8.00 -17.56 3.56
CA ASN A 348 7.99 -16.24 2.92
C ASN A 348 6.71 -16.03 2.13
N TYR A 349 6.10 -14.88 2.29
CA TYR A 349 4.88 -14.49 1.63
C TYR A 349 5.16 -13.72 0.33
N TYR A 350 5.97 -12.67 0.40
CA TYR A 350 6.31 -11.82 -0.73
C TYR A 350 7.62 -12.23 -1.42
N PHE A 351 8.59 -12.68 -0.65
CA PHE A 351 9.94 -12.90 -1.15
C PHE A 351 10.21 -14.35 -1.54
N GLN A 352 10.97 -14.52 -2.60
CA GLN A 352 11.56 -15.81 -2.96
C GLN A 352 13.02 -15.67 -3.35
N GLN A 353 13.77 -16.76 -3.24
CA GLN A 353 15.14 -16.85 -3.72
C GLN A 353 15.13 -16.89 -5.25
N ILE A 354 16.04 -16.14 -5.86
CA ILE A 354 16.27 -16.15 -7.32
C ILE A 354 17.26 -17.28 -7.63
N LEU A 355 16.82 -18.27 -8.37
CA LEU A 355 17.56 -19.49 -8.74
C LEU A 355 18.01 -19.48 -10.21
#